data_bc99c288e5205757aba45e8acc443394
#
_entry.id   bc99c288e5205757aba45e8acc443394
#
_cell.length_a   1.000
_cell.length_b   1.000
_cell.length_c   1.000
_cell.angle_alpha   90.00
_cell.angle_beta   90.00
_cell.angle_gamma   90.00
#
_symmetry.space_group_name_H-M   'P 1'
#
loop_
_entity.id
_entity.type
_entity.pdbx_description
1 polymer ?
#
loop_
_entity_poly.entity_id
_entity_poly.type
_entity_poly.pdbx_seq_one_letter_code
_entity_poly.pdbx_strand_id
1 'polypeptide(L)'
;MPWGMKNIVIAIFGSSIMEGRIGVDDPMARWYNIMYVNLSRRFPEICFSIVNGSVGGESTRECLFRYERDVLAYSPDYLLFMIGGNNQDYTNPARIVKMTELKSLTETLIERMPIKTKPVGVVIGPIINQYHSATTHPAFAKPLEEYGGLDQMIEPERVFFRDVIHQNHWPSLDLYKMFQDDPERYILTTDGIHLSPDGHALFGKKMFQLLETELIKRKV
;
A
#
# COMPACT_ATOMS: atom_id res chain seq x y z
N MET A 1 31.08 0.04 -0.65
CA MET A 1 30.35 -1.01 -1.40
C MET A 1 31.39 -1.81 -2.19
N PRO A 2 31.27 -3.14 -2.32
CA PRO A 2 32.08 -3.89 -3.26
C PRO A 2 31.85 -3.33 -4.67
N TRP A 3 32.91 -2.98 -5.36
CA TRP A 3 32.88 -2.38 -6.70
C TRP A 3 32.17 -3.33 -7.67
N GLY A 4 31.05 -2.88 -8.27
CA GLY A 4 30.34 -3.62 -9.31
C GLY A 4 28.98 -4.21 -8.93
N MET A 5 28.52 -4.11 -7.69
CA MET A 5 27.15 -4.55 -7.35
C MET A 5 26.12 -3.58 -7.93
N LYS A 6 25.11 -4.13 -8.59
CA LYS A 6 23.94 -3.38 -9.05
C LYS A 6 23.13 -2.94 -7.84
N ASN A 7 22.78 -1.65 -7.77
CA ASN A 7 21.85 -1.15 -6.75
C ASN A 7 20.44 -1.04 -7.33
N ILE A 8 19.44 -1.55 -6.60
CA ILE A 8 18.02 -1.41 -6.95
C ILE A 8 17.33 -0.70 -5.79
N VAL A 9 16.74 0.46 -6.09
CA VAL A 9 15.99 1.27 -5.14
C VAL A 9 14.51 0.91 -5.23
N ILE A 10 13.94 0.47 -4.13
CA ILE A 10 12.51 0.16 -3.99
C ILE A 10 11.89 1.19 -3.04
N ALA A 11 11.08 2.09 -3.58
CA ALA A 11 10.28 3.01 -2.78
C ALA A 11 8.95 2.38 -2.40
N ILE A 12 8.49 2.66 -1.19
CA ILE A 12 7.19 2.25 -0.65
C ILE A 12 6.42 3.51 -0.30
N PHE A 13 5.18 3.60 -0.76
CA PHE A 13 4.38 4.81 -0.63
C PHE A 13 2.90 4.52 -0.37
N GLY A 14 2.32 5.23 0.58
CA GLY A 14 0.94 5.07 1.01
C GLY A 14 0.76 5.47 2.47
N SER A 15 -0.22 4.87 3.12
CA SER A 15 -0.54 5.14 4.52
C SER A 15 -0.06 4.01 5.46
N SER A 16 -0.76 3.77 6.56
CA SER A 16 -0.32 2.89 7.66
C SER A 16 -0.04 1.44 7.27
N ILE A 17 -0.80 0.85 6.33
CA ILE A 17 -0.55 -0.52 5.86
C ILE A 17 0.79 -0.59 5.11
N MET A 18 1.08 0.40 4.27
CA MET A 18 2.34 0.48 3.54
C MET A 18 3.51 0.86 4.47
N GLU A 19 3.27 1.71 5.48
CA GLU A 19 4.23 2.02 6.53
C GLU A 19 4.63 0.75 7.32
N GLY A 20 3.67 -0.15 7.57
CA GLY A 20 3.91 -1.49 8.09
C GLY A 20 4.39 -1.54 9.54
N ARG A 21 4.06 -0.54 10.37
CA ARG A 21 4.51 -0.52 11.78
C ARG A 21 3.54 -1.19 12.74
N ILE A 22 2.23 -1.15 12.43
CA ILE A 22 1.17 -1.65 13.31
C ILE A 22 1.03 -3.16 13.08
N GLY A 23 0.85 -3.91 14.18
CA GLY A 23 0.57 -5.34 14.19
C GLY A 23 1.78 -6.25 14.44
N VAL A 24 3.00 -5.70 14.45
CA VAL A 24 4.23 -6.43 14.79
C VAL A 24 5.19 -5.52 15.56
N ASP A 25 5.69 -5.99 16.70
CA ASP A 25 6.66 -5.26 17.51
C ASP A 25 8.08 -5.40 16.94
N ASP A 26 8.43 -6.61 16.48
CA ASP A 26 9.72 -6.86 15.82
C ASP A 26 9.76 -6.19 14.44
N PRO A 27 10.65 -5.21 14.21
CA PRO A 27 10.81 -4.62 12.89
C PRO A 27 11.08 -5.62 11.78
N MET A 28 11.75 -6.74 12.06
CA MET A 28 12.05 -7.76 11.06
C MET A 28 10.84 -8.57 10.64
N ALA A 29 9.75 -8.55 11.43
CA ALA A 29 8.47 -9.15 11.08
C ALA A 29 7.57 -8.25 10.22
N ARG A 30 7.97 -7.00 9.93
CA ARG A 30 7.25 -6.10 9.01
C ARG A 30 7.32 -6.63 7.59
N TRP A 31 6.21 -6.54 6.87
CA TRP A 31 6.07 -7.10 5.53
C TRP A 31 7.20 -6.70 4.56
N TYR A 32 7.65 -5.45 4.59
CA TYR A 32 8.70 -4.97 3.69
C TYR A 32 10.10 -5.48 4.09
N ASN A 33 10.36 -5.74 5.37
CA ASN A 33 11.61 -6.35 5.81
C ASN A 33 11.64 -7.85 5.47
N ILE A 34 10.50 -8.55 5.57
CA ILE A 34 10.36 -9.93 5.09
C ILE A 34 10.66 -9.98 3.57
N MET A 35 10.05 -9.09 2.78
CA MET A 35 10.34 -8.95 1.36
C MET A 35 11.82 -8.69 1.10
N TYR A 36 12.41 -7.70 1.77
CA TYR A 36 13.81 -7.31 1.62
C TYR A 36 14.78 -8.46 1.91
N VAL A 37 14.62 -9.16 3.03
CA VAL A 37 15.48 -10.29 3.42
C VAL A 37 15.41 -11.41 2.37
N ASN A 38 14.22 -11.72 1.86
CA ASN A 38 14.07 -12.74 0.83
C ASN A 38 14.68 -12.33 -0.51
N LEU A 39 14.53 -11.06 -0.93
CA LEU A 39 15.18 -10.53 -2.13
C LEU A 39 16.70 -10.59 -2.00
N SER A 40 17.26 -10.14 -0.89
CA SER A 40 18.72 -10.15 -0.63
C SER A 40 19.32 -11.55 -0.61
N ARG A 41 18.58 -12.53 -0.11
CA ARG A 41 19.00 -13.95 -0.13
C ARG A 41 18.91 -14.54 -1.54
N ARG A 42 17.91 -14.18 -2.30
CA ARG A 42 17.65 -14.72 -3.64
C ARG A 42 18.59 -14.14 -4.69
N PHE A 43 19.02 -12.89 -4.52
CA PHE A 43 19.87 -12.13 -5.44
C PHE A 43 21.06 -11.51 -4.66
N PRO A 44 22.01 -12.33 -4.20
CA PRO A 44 23.12 -11.85 -3.37
C PRO A 44 24.07 -10.88 -4.11
N GLU A 45 24.02 -10.86 -5.44
CA GLU A 45 24.77 -9.94 -6.31
C GLU A 45 24.11 -8.55 -6.45
N ILE A 46 22.89 -8.37 -5.92
CA ILE A 46 22.16 -7.11 -5.99
C ILE A 46 22.10 -6.47 -4.59
N CYS A 47 22.42 -5.18 -4.53
CA CYS A 47 22.16 -4.36 -3.35
C CYS A 47 20.75 -3.76 -3.45
N PHE A 48 19.86 -4.11 -2.52
CA PHE A 48 18.52 -3.52 -2.44
C PHE A 48 18.51 -2.38 -1.43
N SER A 49 18.02 -1.21 -1.84
CA SER A 49 17.77 -0.06 -0.97
C SER A 49 16.27 0.14 -0.82
N ILE A 50 15.75 -0.01 0.40
CA ILE A 50 14.34 0.22 0.69
C ILE A 50 14.15 1.64 1.23
N VAL A 51 13.29 2.42 0.57
CA VAL A 51 12.89 3.77 0.99
C VAL A 51 11.39 3.72 1.30
N ASN A 52 11.04 3.72 2.57
CA ASN A 52 9.64 3.74 2.98
C ASN A 52 9.21 5.17 3.31
N GLY A 53 8.55 5.83 2.35
CA GLY A 53 7.98 7.17 2.47
C GLY A 53 6.51 7.17 2.91
N SER A 54 5.98 6.04 3.40
CA SER A 54 4.59 5.95 3.85
C SER A 54 4.41 6.58 5.23
N VAL A 55 3.25 7.20 5.47
CA VAL A 55 2.89 7.79 6.76
C VAL A 55 1.46 7.39 7.13
N GLY A 56 1.29 6.81 8.33
CA GLY A 56 -0.01 6.36 8.84
C GLY A 56 -1.05 7.48 8.90
N GLY A 57 -2.30 7.15 8.56
CA GLY A 57 -3.44 8.06 8.63
C GLY A 57 -3.55 9.08 7.49
N GLU A 58 -2.59 9.15 6.55
CA GLU A 58 -2.65 10.12 5.46
C GLU A 58 -3.66 9.74 4.36
N SER A 59 -4.38 10.75 3.90
CA SER A 59 -5.20 10.69 2.69
C SER A 59 -4.32 10.72 1.43
N THR A 60 -4.88 10.38 0.28
CA THR A 60 -4.16 10.46 -1.02
C THR A 60 -3.64 11.87 -1.31
N ARG A 61 -4.38 12.93 -0.89
CA ARG A 61 -3.95 14.33 -1.04
C ARG A 61 -2.67 14.61 -0.25
N GLU A 62 -2.62 14.19 1.01
CA GLU A 62 -1.46 14.37 1.89
C GLU A 62 -0.26 13.55 1.40
N CYS A 63 -0.48 12.33 0.94
CA CYS A 63 0.54 11.52 0.29
C CYS A 63 1.15 12.27 -0.91
N LEU A 64 0.34 12.75 -1.86
CA LEU A 64 0.84 13.44 -3.06
C LEU A 64 1.66 14.69 -2.72
N PHE A 65 1.30 15.43 -1.66
CA PHE A 65 2.05 16.60 -1.20
C PHE A 65 3.51 16.26 -0.87
N ARG A 66 3.78 15.06 -0.35
CA ARG A 66 5.12 14.59 0.03
C ARG A 66 5.83 13.78 -1.04
N TYR A 67 5.15 13.45 -2.14
CA TYR A 67 5.61 12.50 -3.16
C TYR A 67 7.00 12.84 -3.72
N GLU A 68 7.26 14.13 -4.00
CA GLU A 68 8.57 14.60 -4.49
C GLU A 68 9.69 14.27 -3.52
N ARG A 69 9.52 14.68 -2.27
CA ARG A 69 10.53 14.57 -1.23
C ARG A 69 10.77 13.11 -0.81
N ASP A 70 9.70 12.35 -0.62
CA ASP A 70 9.75 11.06 0.06
C ASP A 70 9.88 9.87 -0.92
N VAL A 71 9.68 10.12 -2.21
CA VAL A 71 9.75 9.09 -3.26
C VAL A 71 10.66 9.50 -4.41
N LEU A 72 10.31 10.58 -5.14
CA LEU A 72 10.97 10.93 -6.40
C LEU A 72 12.43 11.32 -6.21
N ALA A 73 12.76 11.99 -5.09
CA ALA A 73 14.14 12.37 -4.75
C ALA A 73 15.11 11.17 -4.71
N TYR A 74 14.61 9.96 -4.47
CA TYR A 74 15.43 8.74 -4.46
C TYR A 74 15.54 8.06 -5.81
N SER A 75 14.86 8.56 -6.83
CA SER A 75 14.88 8.01 -8.19
C SER A 75 14.67 6.50 -8.23
N PRO A 76 13.58 5.96 -7.68
CA PRO A 76 13.40 4.53 -7.46
C PRO A 76 13.32 3.73 -8.77
N ASP A 77 13.79 2.48 -8.74
CA ASP A 77 13.60 1.49 -9.80
C ASP A 77 12.21 0.86 -9.73
N TYR A 78 11.70 0.67 -8.51
CA TYR A 78 10.33 0.20 -8.23
C TYR A 78 9.63 1.13 -7.25
N LEU A 79 8.36 1.39 -7.49
CA LEU A 79 7.46 2.10 -6.57
C LEU A 79 6.31 1.19 -6.19
N LEU A 80 6.32 0.68 -4.95
CA LEU A 80 5.22 -0.07 -4.37
C LEU A 80 4.27 0.93 -3.72
N PHE A 81 3.02 1.03 -4.21
CA PHE A 81 2.13 2.06 -3.68
C PHE A 81 0.68 1.61 -3.55
N MET A 82 0.03 2.19 -2.57
CA MET A 82 -1.38 2.04 -2.26
C MET A 82 -1.99 3.43 -2.13
N ILE A 83 -3.12 3.65 -2.79
CA ILE A 83 -3.89 4.90 -2.67
C ILE A 83 -5.25 4.62 -2.04
N GLY A 84 -5.83 5.63 -1.40
CA GLY A 84 -7.13 5.52 -0.75
C GLY A 84 -7.07 5.09 0.71
N GLY A 85 -8.20 4.62 1.22
CA GLY A 85 -8.37 4.13 2.60
C GLY A 85 -8.63 5.23 3.63
N ASN A 86 -7.84 6.27 3.68
CA ASN A 86 -8.03 7.40 4.61
C ASN A 86 -8.69 8.63 3.95
N ASN A 87 -9.22 8.47 2.74
CA ASN A 87 -9.89 9.55 2.01
C ASN A 87 -11.28 9.88 2.58
N GLN A 88 -11.85 9.02 3.39
CA GLN A 88 -13.20 9.12 3.93
C GLN A 88 -13.19 9.49 5.43
N ASP A 89 -12.45 10.56 5.78
CA ASP A 89 -12.37 11.03 7.17
C ASP A 89 -13.56 11.96 7.52
N TYR A 90 -14.68 11.39 7.91
CA TYR A 90 -15.86 12.16 8.32
C TYR A 90 -15.70 12.87 9.68
N THR A 91 -14.66 12.58 10.45
CA THR A 91 -14.32 13.35 11.66
C THR A 91 -13.70 14.70 11.32
N ASN A 92 -13.09 14.79 10.14
CA ASN A 92 -12.52 16.02 9.60
C ASN A 92 -12.91 16.17 8.11
N PRO A 93 -14.09 16.76 7.81
CA PRO A 93 -14.59 16.88 6.43
C PRO A 93 -13.66 17.56 5.45
N ALA A 94 -12.73 18.42 5.91
CA ALA A 94 -11.73 19.07 5.07
C ALA A 94 -10.72 18.06 4.48
N ARG A 95 -10.57 16.88 5.09
CA ARG A 95 -9.68 15.81 4.62
C ARG A 95 -10.35 14.85 3.66
N ILE A 96 -11.67 14.91 3.51
CA ILE A 96 -12.39 14.03 2.58
C ILE A 96 -11.88 14.29 1.15
N VAL A 97 -11.45 13.22 0.50
CA VAL A 97 -11.05 13.20 -0.91
C VAL A 97 -12.16 12.54 -1.71
N LYS A 98 -12.89 13.35 -2.49
CA LYS A 98 -13.95 12.84 -3.36
C LYS A 98 -13.37 12.00 -4.51
N MET A 99 -14.17 11.10 -5.08
CA MET A 99 -13.71 10.24 -6.19
C MET A 99 -13.19 11.03 -7.41
N THR A 100 -13.79 12.18 -7.72
CA THR A 100 -13.28 13.06 -8.79
C THR A 100 -11.90 13.61 -8.50
N GLU A 101 -11.66 13.99 -7.25
CA GLU A 101 -10.34 14.46 -6.79
C GLU A 101 -9.35 13.30 -6.72
N LEU A 102 -9.74 12.12 -6.21
CA LEU A 102 -8.90 10.94 -6.17
C LEU A 102 -8.36 10.56 -7.56
N LYS A 103 -9.20 10.65 -8.59
CA LYS A 103 -8.81 10.45 -10.00
C LYS A 103 -7.71 11.43 -10.41
N SER A 104 -7.93 12.73 -10.21
CA SER A 104 -6.95 13.77 -10.57
C SER A 104 -5.63 13.64 -9.79
N LEU A 105 -5.69 13.33 -8.49
CA LEU A 105 -4.49 13.08 -7.68
C LEU A 105 -3.71 11.87 -8.18
N THR A 106 -4.41 10.80 -8.58
CA THR A 106 -3.78 9.58 -9.12
C THR A 106 -3.14 9.84 -10.47
N GLU A 107 -3.79 10.57 -11.36
CA GLU A 107 -3.24 11.00 -12.65
C GLU A 107 -1.96 11.82 -12.42
N THR A 108 -1.99 12.80 -11.53
CA THR A 108 -0.80 13.60 -11.17
C THR A 108 0.35 12.75 -10.63
N LEU A 109 0.04 11.74 -9.80
CA LEU A 109 1.06 10.81 -9.28
C LEU A 109 1.71 10.02 -10.43
N ILE A 110 0.90 9.53 -11.38
CA ILE A 110 1.36 8.77 -12.54
C ILE A 110 2.21 9.65 -13.47
N GLU A 111 1.73 10.84 -13.80
CA GLU A 111 2.43 11.78 -14.68
C GLU A 111 3.81 12.20 -14.15
N ARG A 112 3.92 12.37 -12.83
CA ARG A 112 5.17 12.74 -12.16
C ARG A 112 6.13 11.57 -11.96
N MET A 113 5.67 10.34 -12.16
CA MET A 113 6.53 9.15 -11.99
C MET A 113 7.62 9.10 -13.06
N PRO A 114 8.89 8.92 -12.68
CA PRO A 114 9.97 8.80 -13.67
C PRO A 114 9.74 7.59 -14.60
N ILE A 115 9.99 7.75 -15.88
CA ILE A 115 9.79 6.71 -16.92
C ILE A 115 10.51 5.39 -16.58
N LYS A 116 11.67 5.46 -15.91
CA LYS A 116 12.42 4.29 -15.48
C LYS A 116 11.79 3.51 -14.34
N THR A 117 10.96 4.18 -13.53
CA THR A 117 10.33 3.58 -12.33
C THR A 117 9.25 2.61 -12.74
N LYS A 118 9.31 1.39 -12.22
CA LYS A 118 8.25 0.41 -12.38
C LYS A 118 7.26 0.51 -11.20
N PRO A 119 6.02 0.90 -11.46
CA PRO A 119 4.99 0.87 -10.42
C PRO A 119 4.54 -0.56 -10.12
N VAL A 120 4.23 -0.80 -8.86
CA VAL A 120 3.57 -2.00 -8.35
C VAL A 120 2.38 -1.55 -7.51
N GLY A 121 1.17 -1.82 -7.98
CA GLY A 121 -0.05 -1.43 -7.29
C GLY A 121 -0.37 -2.37 -6.13
N VAL A 122 -0.80 -1.82 -5.00
CA VAL A 122 -1.33 -2.59 -3.87
C VAL A 122 -2.76 -2.13 -3.58
N VAL A 123 -3.73 -3.02 -3.80
CA VAL A 123 -5.14 -2.73 -3.51
C VAL A 123 -5.40 -2.93 -2.01
N ILE A 124 -6.15 -2.01 -1.41
CA ILE A 124 -6.52 -1.99 0.01
C ILE A 124 -7.19 -3.31 0.41
N GLY A 125 -6.80 -3.86 1.56
CA GLY A 125 -7.40 -5.06 2.15
C GLY A 125 -8.85 -4.87 2.62
N PRO A 126 -9.50 -5.94 3.10
CA PRO A 126 -10.82 -5.84 3.71
C PRO A 126 -10.75 -5.06 5.04
N ILE A 127 -11.86 -4.45 5.41
CA ILE A 127 -12.05 -3.80 6.71
C ILE A 127 -13.06 -4.63 7.49
N ILE A 128 -12.70 -5.03 8.70
CA ILE A 128 -13.60 -5.78 9.59
C ILE A 128 -14.43 -4.76 10.39
N ASN A 129 -15.59 -4.43 9.89
CA ASN A 129 -16.46 -3.38 10.42
C ASN A 129 -16.63 -3.43 11.95
N GLN A 130 -16.87 -4.61 12.50
CA GLN A 130 -17.14 -4.79 13.94
C GLN A 130 -16.00 -4.38 14.87
N TYR A 131 -14.77 -4.31 14.37
CA TYR A 131 -13.58 -3.95 15.16
C TYR A 131 -13.10 -2.52 14.90
N HIS A 132 -13.61 -1.84 13.86
CA HIS A 132 -13.12 -0.51 13.51
C HIS A 132 -13.89 0.59 14.28
N SER A 133 -13.14 1.49 14.94
CA SER A 133 -13.70 2.56 15.78
C SER A 133 -14.64 3.52 15.06
N ALA A 134 -14.48 3.72 13.75
CA ALA A 134 -15.36 4.55 12.94
C ALA A 134 -16.82 4.04 12.94
N THR A 135 -17.06 2.73 13.14
CA THR A 135 -18.40 2.14 13.13
C THR A 135 -19.27 2.61 14.29
N THR A 136 -18.66 3.09 15.37
CA THR A 136 -19.36 3.63 16.55
C THR A 136 -19.27 5.16 16.64
N HIS A 137 -18.53 5.80 15.72
CA HIS A 137 -18.35 7.26 15.77
C HIS A 137 -19.51 7.99 15.11
N PRO A 138 -20.15 9.00 15.78
CA PRO A 138 -21.35 9.68 15.27
C PRO A 138 -21.21 10.31 13.88
N ALA A 139 -20.01 10.82 13.54
CA ALA A 139 -19.73 11.41 12.22
C ALA A 139 -19.86 10.40 11.07
N PHE A 140 -19.72 9.11 11.34
CA PHE A 140 -19.83 8.05 10.33
C PHE A 140 -21.24 7.44 10.25
N ALA A 141 -22.16 7.75 11.18
CA ALA A 141 -23.46 7.08 11.24
C ALA A 141 -24.23 7.13 9.91
N LYS A 142 -24.37 8.34 9.33
CA LYS A 142 -25.07 8.50 8.04
C LYS A 142 -24.32 7.85 6.87
N PRO A 143 -23.02 8.06 6.68
CA PRO A 143 -22.26 7.35 5.64
C PRO A 143 -22.32 5.83 5.76
N LEU A 144 -22.20 5.28 6.97
CA LEU A 144 -22.28 3.83 7.19
C LEU A 144 -23.64 3.25 6.84
N GLU A 145 -24.72 3.96 7.13
CA GLU A 145 -26.09 3.58 6.72
C GLU A 145 -26.21 3.61 5.18
N GLU A 146 -25.70 4.67 4.55
CA GLU A 146 -25.78 4.88 3.09
C GLU A 146 -25.01 3.81 2.31
N TYR A 147 -23.80 3.45 2.76
CA TYR A 147 -22.94 2.47 2.08
C TYR A 147 -23.14 1.03 2.55
N GLY A 148 -23.81 0.79 3.67
CA GLY A 148 -23.97 -0.54 4.25
C GLY A 148 -22.78 -1.03 5.05
N GLY A 149 -21.84 -0.15 5.41
CA GLY A 149 -20.67 -0.45 6.23
C GLY A 149 -19.39 0.22 5.75
N LEU A 150 -18.35 0.16 6.57
CA LEU A 150 -17.08 0.81 6.31
C LEU A 150 -16.32 0.15 5.15
N ASP A 151 -16.36 -1.18 5.08
CA ASP A 151 -15.71 -1.94 4.02
C ASP A 151 -16.34 -1.62 2.66
N GLN A 152 -17.66 -1.53 2.60
CA GLN A 152 -18.42 -1.15 1.41
C GLN A 152 -18.18 0.32 1.01
N MET A 153 -17.99 1.20 1.99
CA MET A 153 -17.69 2.62 1.74
C MET A 153 -16.33 2.80 1.00
N ILE A 154 -15.36 1.92 1.22
CA ILE A 154 -14.04 1.95 0.59
C ILE A 154 -14.03 1.21 -0.77
N GLU A 155 -15.02 0.38 -1.08
CA GLU A 155 -15.03 -0.41 -2.32
C GLU A 155 -14.93 0.42 -3.61
N PRO A 156 -15.55 1.61 -3.75
CA PRO A 156 -15.36 2.46 -4.92
C PRO A 156 -13.88 2.84 -5.18
N GLU A 157 -13.10 3.06 -4.12
CA GLU A 157 -11.66 3.36 -4.22
C GLU A 157 -10.87 2.13 -4.67
N ARG A 158 -11.21 0.94 -4.17
CA ARG A 158 -10.61 -0.33 -4.60
C ARG A 158 -10.87 -0.62 -6.07
N VAL A 159 -12.13 -0.47 -6.50
CA VAL A 159 -12.53 -0.66 -7.90
C VAL A 159 -11.75 0.30 -8.80
N PHE A 160 -11.76 1.58 -8.47
CA PHE A 160 -11.01 2.58 -9.23
C PHE A 160 -9.53 2.23 -9.34
N PHE A 161 -8.88 1.82 -8.24
CA PHE A 161 -7.45 1.52 -8.29
C PHE A 161 -7.14 0.21 -9.02
N ARG A 162 -8.01 -0.80 -8.95
CA ARG A 162 -7.93 -2.00 -9.82
C ARG A 162 -7.98 -1.63 -11.29
N ASP A 163 -8.88 -0.71 -11.68
CA ASP A 163 -8.99 -0.23 -13.06
C ASP A 163 -7.72 0.49 -13.51
N VAL A 164 -7.16 1.37 -12.67
CA VAL A 164 -5.87 2.04 -12.95
C VAL A 164 -4.75 1.02 -13.16
N ILE A 165 -4.63 0.04 -12.29
CA ILE A 165 -3.63 -1.04 -12.40
C ILE A 165 -3.80 -1.82 -13.70
N HIS A 166 -5.03 -2.20 -14.02
CA HIS A 166 -5.35 -2.97 -15.22
C HIS A 166 -5.06 -2.19 -16.51
N GLN A 167 -5.51 -0.94 -16.60
CA GLN A 167 -5.29 -0.07 -17.75
C GLN A 167 -3.82 0.18 -18.04
N ASN A 168 -2.98 0.26 -17.00
CA ASN A 168 -1.55 0.49 -17.12
C ASN A 168 -0.71 -0.80 -17.15
N HIS A 169 -1.35 -1.97 -17.10
CA HIS A 169 -0.67 -3.28 -17.06
C HIS A 169 0.38 -3.41 -15.94
N TRP A 170 0.10 -2.83 -14.78
CA TRP A 170 1.02 -2.88 -13.65
C TRP A 170 0.99 -4.21 -12.92
N PRO A 171 2.14 -4.75 -12.50
CA PRO A 171 2.15 -5.82 -11.51
C PRO A 171 1.49 -5.33 -10.22
N SER A 172 0.75 -6.23 -9.54
CA SER A 172 0.00 -5.81 -8.36
C SER A 172 -0.26 -6.94 -7.38
N LEU A 173 -0.56 -6.55 -6.14
CA LEU A 173 -1.17 -7.40 -5.13
C LEU A 173 -2.52 -6.80 -4.70
N ASP A 174 -3.54 -7.62 -4.69
CA ASP A 174 -4.86 -7.26 -4.20
C ASP A 174 -5.04 -7.86 -2.80
N LEU A 175 -4.82 -7.04 -1.76
CA LEU A 175 -4.94 -7.50 -0.38
C LEU A 175 -6.37 -7.86 -0.02
N TYR A 176 -7.37 -7.25 -0.67
CA TYR A 176 -8.76 -7.63 -0.47
C TYR A 176 -8.98 -9.11 -0.85
N LYS A 177 -8.58 -9.47 -2.08
CA LYS A 177 -8.69 -10.85 -2.56
C LYS A 177 -7.83 -11.84 -1.77
N MET A 178 -6.71 -11.36 -1.24
CA MET A 178 -5.81 -12.22 -0.46
C MET A 178 -6.35 -12.57 0.93
N PHE A 179 -7.17 -11.67 1.52
CA PHE A 179 -7.56 -11.78 2.93
C PHE A 179 -9.06 -11.99 3.15
N GLN A 180 -9.92 -11.82 2.12
CA GLN A 180 -11.37 -11.83 2.25
C GLN A 180 -11.96 -13.13 2.79
N ASP A 181 -11.31 -14.28 2.55
CA ASP A 181 -11.82 -15.60 2.95
C ASP A 181 -11.56 -15.90 4.45
N ASP A 182 -10.57 -15.23 5.06
CA ASP A 182 -10.25 -15.36 6.49
C ASP A 182 -9.67 -14.04 7.01
N PRO A 183 -10.48 -12.95 7.02
CA PRO A 183 -9.97 -11.62 7.33
C PRO A 183 -9.44 -11.49 8.77
N GLU A 184 -10.04 -12.16 9.76
CA GLU A 184 -9.61 -12.11 11.16
C GLU A 184 -8.22 -12.73 11.39
N ARG A 185 -7.77 -13.59 10.51
CA ARG A 185 -6.40 -14.10 10.54
C ARG A 185 -5.38 -13.05 10.10
N TYR A 186 -5.70 -12.26 9.07
CA TYR A 186 -4.74 -11.38 8.41
C TYR A 186 -4.85 -9.92 8.81
N ILE A 187 -5.97 -9.55 9.42
CA ILE A 187 -6.27 -8.20 9.91
C ILE A 187 -6.40 -8.27 11.44
N LEU A 188 -5.89 -7.25 12.12
CA LEU A 188 -6.00 -7.14 13.57
C LEU A 188 -7.46 -7.02 14.01
N THR A 189 -7.90 -7.88 14.92
CA THR A 189 -9.21 -7.78 15.56
C THR A 189 -9.29 -6.66 16.62
N THR A 190 -8.17 -5.97 16.88
CA THR A 190 -8.11 -4.82 17.78
C THR A 190 -8.50 -3.51 17.11
N ASP A 191 -8.44 -3.43 15.77
CA ASP A 191 -8.78 -2.21 15.03
C ASP A 191 -9.51 -2.44 13.68
N GLY A 192 -9.55 -3.68 13.21
CA GLY A 192 -10.29 -4.07 11.99
C GLY A 192 -9.71 -3.63 10.67
N ILE A 193 -8.49 -3.08 10.62
CA ILE A 193 -7.89 -2.56 9.38
C ILE A 193 -6.41 -2.90 9.20
N HIS A 194 -5.59 -2.86 10.26
CA HIS A 194 -4.17 -3.10 10.13
C HIS A 194 -3.83 -4.58 10.05
N LEU A 195 -2.68 -4.88 9.45
CA LEU A 195 -2.23 -6.25 9.28
C LEU A 195 -1.91 -6.91 10.63
N SER A 196 -2.36 -8.15 10.81
CA SER A 196 -1.88 -9.03 11.87
C SER A 196 -0.45 -9.52 11.56
N PRO A 197 0.23 -10.21 12.49
CA PRO A 197 1.52 -10.87 12.17
C PRO A 197 1.43 -11.81 10.97
N ASP A 198 0.36 -12.61 10.83
CA ASP A 198 0.11 -13.47 9.67
C ASP A 198 -0.13 -12.65 8.39
N GLY A 199 -0.82 -11.50 8.49
CA GLY A 199 -1.01 -10.56 7.39
C GLY A 199 0.32 -10.00 6.89
N HIS A 200 1.19 -9.56 7.79
CA HIS A 200 2.54 -9.11 7.45
C HIS A 200 3.36 -10.22 6.78
N ALA A 201 3.34 -11.44 7.34
CA ALA A 201 4.09 -12.56 6.79
C ALA A 201 3.63 -12.93 5.37
N LEU A 202 2.31 -13.01 5.16
CA LEU A 202 1.74 -13.33 3.85
C LEU A 202 2.02 -12.22 2.82
N PHE A 203 1.77 -10.96 3.18
CA PHE A 203 1.99 -9.82 2.28
C PHE A 203 3.47 -9.71 1.88
N GLY A 204 4.39 -9.78 2.83
CA GLY A 204 5.84 -9.72 2.56
C GLY A 204 6.30 -10.86 1.65
N LYS A 205 5.83 -12.09 1.88
CA LYS A 205 6.12 -13.26 1.03
C LYS A 205 5.57 -13.07 -0.39
N LYS A 206 4.34 -12.60 -0.54
CA LYS A 206 3.71 -12.38 -1.85
C LYS A 206 4.37 -11.25 -2.63
N MET A 207 4.75 -10.16 -1.95
CA MET A 207 5.48 -9.06 -2.56
C MET A 207 6.88 -9.50 -3.02
N PHE A 208 7.58 -10.31 -2.24
CA PHE A 208 8.84 -10.93 -2.67
C PHE A 208 8.63 -11.74 -3.95
N GLN A 209 7.64 -12.65 -4.02
CA GLN A 209 7.38 -13.50 -5.19
C GLN A 209 7.07 -12.67 -6.45
N LEU A 210 6.31 -11.59 -6.29
CA LEU A 210 6.00 -10.66 -7.38
C LEU A 210 7.26 -9.97 -7.89
N LEU A 211 8.05 -9.38 -7.00
CA LEU A 211 9.29 -8.68 -7.38
C LEU A 211 10.36 -9.64 -7.91
N GLU A 212 10.48 -10.85 -7.37
CA GLU A 212 11.35 -11.89 -7.93
C GLU A 212 11.02 -12.14 -9.41
N THR A 213 9.73 -12.32 -9.73
CA THR A 213 9.27 -12.49 -11.10
C THR A 213 9.63 -11.31 -11.99
N GLU A 214 9.44 -10.08 -11.51
CA GLU A 214 9.74 -8.86 -12.27
C GLU A 214 11.25 -8.66 -12.47
N LEU A 215 12.07 -9.01 -11.49
CA LEU A 215 13.53 -8.96 -11.59
C LEU A 215 14.07 -9.98 -12.62
N ILE A 216 13.57 -11.22 -12.59
CA ILE A 216 13.95 -12.27 -13.54
C ILE A 216 13.59 -11.86 -14.98
N LYS A 217 12.40 -11.27 -15.22
CA LYS A 217 12.01 -10.77 -16.54
C LYS A 217 12.95 -9.69 -17.06
N ARG A 218 13.54 -8.87 -16.19
CA ARG A 218 14.51 -7.84 -16.56
C ARG A 218 15.89 -8.39 -16.97
N LYS A 219 16.16 -9.69 -16.86
CA LYS A 219 17.49 -10.31 -17.03
C LYS A 219 18.53 -9.59 -16.15
N VAL A 220 18.18 -9.40 -14.92
CA VAL A 220 19.06 -8.78 -13.92
C VAL A 220 20.12 -9.76 -13.49
#